data_4b85b0212fe62d819a860f42b790e477
#
_entry.id   4b85b0212fe62d819a860f42b790e477
#
_cell.length_a   1.000
_cell.length_b   1.000
_cell.length_c   1.000
_cell.angle_alpha   90.00
_cell.angle_beta   90.00
_cell.angle_gamma   90.00
#
_symmetry.space_group_name_H-M   'P 1'
#
loop_
_entity.id
_entity.type
_entity.pdbx_description
1 polymer ?
#
loop_
_entity_poly.entity_id
_entity_poly.type
_entity_poly.pdbx_seq_one_letter_code
_entity_poly.pdbx_strand_id
1 'polypeptide(L)'
;MAQVKKLPGRNHGVRHALTLEQQRAFIRYIENNERFESWATLFKFLLGTGCRIGEAIGIRWDDIDFEKRIISINHSLVYYSREYKGHGICSFAVSLPKTEAGIRMIPMLDTVYEALKREYAFQEENGFNETEIDGMSGFVFSNRFGNVHNPQAINRAIKRIYEAYNVEEVLKAAKEKREPILIPHFSCHHLRHTFCSRFCDCL
;
A
#
# COMPACT_ATOMS: atom_id res chain seq x y z
N MET A 1 5.74 -39.17 27.91
CA MET A 1 5.19 -38.47 26.73
C MET A 1 4.69 -37.10 27.17
N ALA A 2 5.36 -36.01 26.79
CA ALA A 2 4.96 -34.66 27.15
C ALA A 2 3.81 -34.20 26.23
N GLN A 3 2.66 -33.86 26.82
CA GLN A 3 1.55 -33.29 26.08
C GLN A 3 1.93 -31.88 25.58
N VAL A 4 2.00 -31.73 24.25
CA VAL A 4 2.16 -30.40 23.61
C VAL A 4 0.86 -29.62 23.85
N LYS A 5 0.88 -28.63 24.74
CA LYS A 5 -0.21 -27.67 24.90
C LYS A 5 -0.42 -26.93 23.59
N LYS A 6 -1.52 -27.17 22.90
CA LYS A 6 -1.98 -26.32 21.78
C LYS A 6 -2.19 -24.90 22.32
N LEU A 7 -1.40 -23.95 21.82
CA LEU A 7 -1.67 -22.55 22.05
C LEU A 7 -3.05 -22.19 21.47
N PRO A 8 -3.87 -21.38 22.21
CA PRO A 8 -5.16 -20.96 21.69
C PRO A 8 -4.95 -20.24 20.34
N GLY A 9 -5.66 -20.71 19.32
CA GLY A 9 -5.60 -20.13 17.98
C GLY A 9 -5.90 -18.63 18.08
N ARG A 10 -5.03 -17.79 17.49
CA ARG A 10 -5.34 -16.37 17.33
C ARG A 10 -6.65 -16.29 16.57
N ASN A 11 -7.64 -15.59 17.12
CA ASN A 11 -8.83 -15.22 16.38
C ASN A 11 -8.39 -14.47 15.11
N HIS A 12 -8.40 -15.16 13.98
CA HIS A 12 -8.24 -14.51 12.69
C HIS A 12 -9.51 -13.70 12.46
N GLY A 13 -9.47 -12.40 12.74
CA GLY A 13 -10.56 -11.49 12.41
C GLY A 13 -10.98 -11.72 10.96
N VAL A 14 -12.28 -11.72 10.71
CA VAL A 14 -12.84 -11.93 9.37
C VAL A 14 -12.25 -10.86 8.45
N ARG A 15 -11.46 -11.30 7.46
CA ARG A 15 -10.79 -10.42 6.51
C ARG A 15 -11.75 -10.13 5.38
N HIS A 16 -12.32 -8.95 5.35
CA HIS A 16 -13.22 -8.53 4.29
C HIS A 16 -12.44 -7.78 3.20
N ALA A 17 -12.65 -8.19 1.94
CA ALA A 17 -12.28 -7.37 0.80
C ALA A 17 -13.23 -6.16 0.74
N LEU A 18 -12.74 -5.02 0.26
CA LEU A 18 -13.60 -3.88 -0.02
C LEU A 18 -14.53 -4.21 -1.19
N THR A 19 -15.78 -3.77 -1.14
CA THR A 19 -16.66 -3.85 -2.30
C THR A 19 -16.13 -2.93 -3.42
N LEU A 20 -16.61 -3.11 -4.64
CA LEU A 20 -16.20 -2.27 -5.77
C LEU A 20 -16.57 -0.81 -5.54
N GLU A 21 -17.73 -0.57 -4.96
CA GLU A 21 -18.20 0.77 -4.61
C GLU A 21 -17.33 1.42 -3.54
N GLN A 22 -17.00 0.69 -2.48
CA GLN A 22 -16.12 1.18 -1.41
C GLN A 22 -14.71 1.48 -1.92
N GLN A 23 -14.16 0.62 -2.78
CA GLN A 23 -12.85 0.86 -3.40
C GLN A 23 -12.86 2.10 -4.29
N ARG A 24 -13.91 2.26 -5.13
CA ARG A 24 -14.07 3.43 -5.99
C ARG A 24 -14.26 4.71 -5.17
N ALA A 25 -15.06 4.64 -4.11
CA ALA A 25 -15.26 5.75 -3.20
C ALA A 25 -13.94 6.16 -2.52
N PHE A 26 -13.16 5.21 -2.02
CA PHE A 26 -11.86 5.46 -1.40
C PHE A 26 -10.89 6.17 -2.35
N ILE A 27 -10.73 5.65 -3.57
CA ILE A 27 -9.79 6.23 -4.55
C ILE A 27 -10.27 7.61 -5.01
N ARG A 28 -11.55 7.77 -5.34
CA ARG A 28 -12.11 9.08 -5.74
C ARG A 28 -11.95 10.13 -4.65
N TYR A 29 -12.15 9.75 -3.39
CA TYR A 29 -12.01 10.67 -2.28
C TYR A 29 -10.57 11.17 -2.14
N ILE A 30 -9.59 10.28 -2.28
CA ILE A 30 -8.17 10.64 -2.23
C ILE A 30 -7.81 11.58 -3.38
N GLU A 31 -8.24 11.26 -4.60
CA GLU A 31 -7.91 12.04 -5.81
C GLU A 31 -8.50 13.45 -5.82
N ASN A 32 -9.62 13.65 -5.13
CA ASN A 32 -10.32 14.95 -5.06
C ASN A 32 -10.10 15.67 -3.73
N ASN A 33 -9.13 15.27 -2.93
CA ASN A 33 -8.86 15.86 -1.63
C ASN A 33 -7.36 16.19 -1.51
N GLU A 34 -7.01 17.47 -1.58
CA GLU A 34 -5.63 17.99 -1.53
C GLU A 34 -4.84 17.44 -0.33
N ARG A 35 -5.51 17.19 0.79
CA ARG A 35 -4.88 16.64 2.00
C ARG A 35 -4.39 15.20 1.82
N PHE A 36 -5.00 14.44 0.92
CA PHE A 36 -4.78 13.01 0.76
C PHE A 36 -4.25 12.62 -0.61
N GLU A 37 -4.22 13.54 -1.57
CA GLU A 37 -3.83 13.29 -2.96
C GLU A 37 -2.45 12.62 -3.08
N SER A 38 -1.50 13.01 -2.26
CA SER A 38 -0.15 12.41 -2.23
C SER A 38 -0.12 10.90 -1.94
N TRP A 39 -1.22 10.32 -1.44
CA TRP A 39 -1.37 8.90 -1.21
C TRP A 39 -1.97 8.14 -2.40
N ALA A 40 -2.47 8.85 -3.41
CA ALA A 40 -3.22 8.24 -4.52
C ALA A 40 -2.40 7.20 -5.28
N THR A 41 -1.16 7.52 -5.63
CA THR A 41 -0.28 6.62 -6.38
C THR A 41 0.01 5.34 -5.63
N LEU A 42 0.36 5.43 -4.33
CA LEU A 42 0.62 4.26 -3.49
C LEU A 42 -0.62 3.35 -3.36
N PHE A 43 -1.81 3.92 -3.12
CA PHE A 43 -3.00 3.09 -2.94
C PHE A 43 -3.51 2.49 -4.26
N LYS A 44 -3.37 3.19 -5.39
CA LYS A 44 -3.62 2.61 -6.72
C LYS A 44 -2.65 1.47 -7.02
N PHE A 45 -1.38 1.65 -6.69
CA PHE A 45 -0.37 0.61 -6.83
C PHE A 45 -0.73 -0.64 -6.02
N LEU A 46 -1.05 -0.49 -4.73
CA LEU A 46 -1.42 -1.61 -3.86
C LEU A 46 -2.69 -2.34 -4.34
N LEU A 47 -3.71 -1.59 -4.78
CA LEU A 47 -4.96 -2.13 -5.29
C LEU A 47 -4.83 -2.77 -6.67
N GLY A 48 -3.89 -2.32 -7.51
CA GLY A 48 -3.71 -2.82 -8.86
C GLY A 48 -2.63 -3.90 -9.02
N THR A 49 -1.81 -4.13 -7.98
CA THR A 49 -0.74 -5.14 -8.02
C THR A 49 -0.91 -6.26 -7.00
N GLY A 50 -1.69 -6.01 -5.96
CA GLY A 50 -1.80 -6.93 -4.83
C GLY A 50 -0.48 -7.19 -4.09
N CYS A 51 0.51 -6.31 -4.21
CA CYS A 51 1.78 -6.42 -3.51
C CYS A 51 1.61 -6.42 -1.99
N ARG A 52 2.51 -7.09 -1.28
CA ARG A 52 2.66 -6.90 0.16
C ARG A 52 3.18 -5.50 0.43
N ILE A 53 2.84 -4.95 1.58
CA ILE A 53 3.25 -3.58 1.93
C ILE A 53 4.77 -3.39 1.88
N GLY A 54 5.55 -4.36 2.35
CA GLY A 54 7.01 -4.31 2.29
C GLY A 54 7.56 -4.33 0.86
N GLU A 55 6.92 -5.06 -0.05
CA GLU A 55 7.23 -5.07 -1.48
C GLU A 55 6.91 -3.69 -2.09
N ALA A 56 5.72 -3.15 -1.80
CA ALA A 56 5.30 -1.86 -2.34
C ALA A 56 6.19 -0.69 -1.89
N ILE A 57 6.51 -0.58 -0.60
CA ILE A 57 7.40 0.49 -0.12
C ILE A 57 8.85 0.31 -0.54
N GLY A 58 9.24 -0.91 -0.94
CA GLY A 58 10.56 -1.24 -1.45
C GLY A 58 10.71 -1.03 -2.95
N ILE A 59 9.63 -0.86 -3.71
CA ILE A 59 9.71 -0.72 -5.16
C ILE A 59 10.56 0.48 -5.57
N ARG A 60 11.44 0.28 -6.56
CA ARG A 60 12.35 1.29 -7.10
C ARG A 60 11.98 1.62 -8.53
N TRP A 61 12.41 2.78 -9.02
CA TRP A 61 12.21 3.11 -10.43
C TRP A 61 12.89 2.12 -11.37
N ASP A 62 14.03 1.54 -10.98
CA ASP A 62 14.73 0.48 -11.74
C ASP A 62 13.93 -0.83 -11.86
N ASP A 63 12.93 -1.06 -11.00
CA ASP A 63 12.07 -2.24 -11.02
C ASP A 63 10.87 -2.07 -11.97
N ILE A 64 10.71 -0.89 -12.60
CA ILE A 64 9.56 -0.51 -13.42
C ILE A 64 9.96 -0.35 -14.87
N ASP A 65 9.44 -1.24 -15.73
CA ASP A 65 9.58 -1.15 -17.18
C ASP A 65 8.28 -0.57 -17.77
N PHE A 66 8.30 0.72 -18.08
CA PHE A 66 7.14 1.42 -18.66
C PHE A 66 6.85 0.99 -20.11
N GLU A 67 7.85 0.57 -20.87
CA GLU A 67 7.66 0.14 -22.26
C GLU A 67 6.95 -1.20 -22.32
N LYS A 68 7.41 -2.18 -21.51
CA LYS A 68 6.78 -3.50 -21.41
C LYS A 68 5.59 -3.53 -20.47
N ARG A 69 5.35 -2.44 -19.73
CA ARG A 69 4.32 -2.37 -18.69
C ARG A 69 4.44 -3.47 -17.64
N ILE A 70 5.65 -3.66 -17.11
CA ILE A 70 5.98 -4.71 -16.15
C ILE A 70 6.62 -4.10 -14.91
N ILE A 71 6.25 -4.63 -13.75
CA ILE A 71 6.87 -4.34 -12.45
C ILE A 71 7.56 -5.60 -11.96
N SER A 72 8.86 -5.50 -11.66
CA SER A 72 9.65 -6.59 -11.08
C SER A 72 9.58 -6.54 -9.55
N ILE A 73 9.07 -7.58 -8.93
CA ILE A 73 9.10 -7.74 -7.46
C ILE A 73 10.22 -8.72 -7.13
N ASN A 74 11.36 -8.19 -6.71
CA ASN A 74 12.59 -8.94 -6.46
C ASN A 74 13.14 -8.73 -5.03
N HIS A 75 12.55 -7.83 -4.26
CA HIS A 75 12.91 -7.54 -2.88
C HIS A 75 11.73 -6.93 -2.11
N SER A 76 11.93 -6.71 -0.83
CA SER A 76 10.99 -5.99 0.03
C SER A 76 11.74 -5.22 1.12
N LEU A 77 11.15 -4.16 1.63
CA LEU A 77 11.65 -3.49 2.83
C LEU A 77 10.96 -4.04 4.07
N VAL A 78 11.77 -4.35 5.07
CA VAL A 78 11.32 -4.74 6.40
C VAL A 78 11.58 -3.59 7.35
N TYR A 79 10.51 -3.15 8.04
CA TYR A 79 10.59 -2.15 9.10
C TYR A 79 10.64 -2.83 10.45
N TYR A 80 11.70 -2.62 11.21
CA TYR A 80 11.92 -3.28 12.49
C TYR A 80 12.44 -2.30 13.54
N SER A 81 12.22 -2.64 14.81
CA SER A 81 12.79 -1.93 15.94
C SER A 81 14.05 -2.67 16.40
N ARG A 82 15.15 -1.93 16.55
CA ARG A 82 16.36 -2.40 17.25
C ARG A 82 16.48 -1.66 18.57
N GLU A 83 16.89 -2.37 19.59
CA GLU A 83 17.29 -1.74 20.84
C GLU A 83 18.78 -1.39 20.75
N TYR A 84 19.09 -0.11 20.92
CA TYR A 84 20.47 0.36 20.97
C TYR A 84 20.63 1.26 22.19
N LYS A 85 21.52 0.88 23.12
CA LYS A 85 21.78 1.61 24.38
C LYS A 85 20.51 1.97 25.17
N GLY A 86 19.53 1.05 25.24
CA GLY A 86 18.27 1.27 25.95
C GLY A 86 17.25 2.14 25.20
N HIS A 87 17.53 2.53 23.96
CA HIS A 87 16.61 3.27 23.10
C HIS A 87 16.16 2.42 21.91
N GLY A 88 14.86 2.36 21.68
CA GLY A 88 14.30 1.71 20.50
C GLY A 88 14.56 2.55 19.24
N ILE A 89 15.43 2.09 18.35
CA ILE A 89 15.66 2.70 17.05
C ILE A 89 14.90 1.89 16.01
N CYS A 90 13.99 2.55 15.30
CA CYS A 90 13.31 1.94 14.17
C CYS A 90 14.12 2.15 12.88
N SER A 91 14.33 1.09 12.12
CA SER A 91 15.13 1.09 10.90
C SER A 91 14.48 0.26 9.82
N PHE A 92 14.88 0.50 8.56
CA PHE A 92 14.56 -0.36 7.44
C PHE A 92 15.74 -1.28 7.11
N ALA A 93 15.44 -2.43 6.54
CA ALA A 93 16.41 -3.29 5.87
C ALA A 93 15.80 -3.88 4.61
N VAL A 94 16.66 -4.15 3.63
CA VAL A 94 16.28 -4.89 2.44
C VAL A 94 16.17 -6.37 2.80
N SER A 95 15.09 -7.01 2.37
CA SER A 95 14.88 -8.45 2.48
C SER A 95 14.71 -9.04 1.09
N LEU A 96 15.64 -9.90 0.71
CA LEU A 96 15.54 -10.65 -0.54
C LEU A 96 14.58 -11.84 -0.39
N PRO A 97 13.91 -12.27 -1.45
CA PRO A 97 13.09 -13.46 -1.43
C PRO A 97 13.93 -14.70 -1.09
N LYS A 98 13.42 -15.56 -0.22
CA LYS A 98 14.10 -16.80 0.18
C LYS A 98 14.13 -17.86 -0.93
N THR A 99 13.31 -17.73 -1.95
CA THR A 99 13.18 -18.64 -3.09
C THR A 99 12.98 -17.87 -4.37
N GLU A 100 13.35 -18.45 -5.51
CA GLU A 100 13.11 -17.87 -6.84
C GLU A 100 11.63 -17.58 -7.09
N ALA A 101 10.72 -18.38 -6.56
CA ALA A 101 9.27 -18.12 -6.64
C ALA A 101 8.82 -16.82 -5.94
N GLY A 102 9.67 -16.24 -5.11
CA GLY A 102 9.44 -14.90 -4.53
C GLY A 102 9.72 -13.76 -5.50
N ILE A 103 10.52 -14.01 -6.53
CA ILE A 103 10.79 -13.08 -7.63
C ILE A 103 9.70 -13.26 -8.67
N ARG A 104 9.00 -12.18 -9.00
CA ARG A 104 7.89 -12.23 -9.96
C ARG A 104 7.76 -10.92 -10.71
N MET A 105 7.26 -11.02 -11.91
CA MET A 105 6.86 -9.89 -12.74
C MET A 105 5.33 -9.72 -12.66
N ILE A 106 4.89 -8.48 -12.50
CA ILE A 106 3.48 -8.11 -12.45
C ILE A 106 3.18 -7.20 -13.63
N PRO A 107 2.21 -7.52 -14.49
CA PRO A 107 1.77 -6.62 -15.54
C PRO A 107 1.08 -5.39 -14.93
N MET A 108 1.34 -4.21 -15.46
CA MET A 108 0.71 -2.98 -15.02
C MET A 108 -0.68 -2.83 -15.63
N LEU A 109 -1.68 -2.72 -14.78
CA LEU A 109 -3.00 -2.23 -15.18
C LEU A 109 -2.90 -0.74 -15.56
N ASP A 110 -3.78 -0.25 -16.45
CA ASP A 110 -3.77 1.15 -16.89
C ASP A 110 -3.80 2.14 -15.72
N THR A 111 -4.60 1.87 -14.69
CA THR A 111 -4.69 2.73 -13.50
C THR A 111 -3.37 2.82 -12.72
N VAL A 112 -2.57 1.75 -12.71
CA VAL A 112 -1.25 1.71 -12.06
C VAL A 112 -0.23 2.43 -12.94
N TYR A 113 -0.24 2.15 -14.25
CA TYR A 113 0.64 2.76 -15.22
C TYR A 113 0.51 4.30 -15.22
N GLU A 114 -0.72 4.81 -15.33
CA GLU A 114 -0.97 6.25 -15.31
C GLU A 114 -0.59 6.91 -13.97
N ALA A 115 -0.82 6.21 -12.86
CA ALA A 115 -0.43 6.70 -11.54
C ALA A 115 1.10 6.78 -11.40
N LEU A 116 1.83 5.74 -11.82
CA LEU A 116 3.30 5.71 -11.76
C LEU A 116 3.92 6.72 -12.73
N LYS A 117 3.38 6.89 -13.92
CA LYS A 117 3.85 7.92 -14.87
C LYS A 117 3.71 9.33 -14.29
N ARG A 118 2.58 9.61 -13.65
CA ARG A 118 2.34 10.91 -12.98
C ARG A 118 3.32 11.14 -11.82
N GLU A 119 3.57 10.10 -11.04
CA GLU A 119 4.54 10.14 -9.93
C GLU A 119 5.96 10.35 -10.44
N TYR A 120 6.34 9.66 -11.53
CA TYR A 120 7.65 9.82 -12.15
C TYR A 120 7.87 11.26 -12.62
N ALA A 121 6.93 11.81 -13.38
CA ALA A 121 7.00 13.20 -13.85
C ALA A 121 7.06 14.19 -12.69
N PHE A 122 6.29 13.97 -11.62
CA PHE A 122 6.35 14.81 -10.42
C PHE A 122 7.73 14.76 -9.75
N GLN A 123 8.34 13.58 -9.63
CA GLN A 123 9.67 13.43 -9.04
C GLN A 123 10.79 13.93 -9.99
N GLU A 124 10.61 13.84 -11.30
CA GLU A 124 11.53 14.42 -12.28
C GLU A 124 11.60 15.95 -12.15
N GLU A 125 10.48 16.61 -11.88
CA GLU A 125 10.41 18.06 -11.68
C GLU A 125 10.87 18.51 -10.28
N ASN A 126 10.58 17.70 -9.24
CA ASN A 126 10.77 18.11 -7.83
C ASN A 126 11.94 17.41 -7.13
N GLY A 127 12.61 16.49 -7.81
CA GLY A 127 13.71 15.68 -7.29
C GLY A 127 13.24 14.27 -6.90
N PHE A 128 14.07 13.29 -7.26
CA PHE A 128 13.87 11.89 -6.87
C PHE A 128 14.27 11.65 -5.41
N ASN A 129 13.75 10.56 -4.85
CA ASN A 129 14.11 10.12 -3.51
C ASN A 129 15.57 9.64 -3.47
N GLU A 130 16.39 10.28 -2.64
CA GLU A 130 17.81 9.96 -2.46
C GLU A 130 18.09 9.02 -1.28
N THR A 131 17.04 8.56 -0.57
CA THR A 131 17.23 7.63 0.56
C THR A 131 17.90 6.36 0.10
N GLU A 132 18.97 5.97 0.79
CA GLU A 132 19.67 4.70 0.58
C GLU A 132 19.39 3.75 1.76
N ILE A 133 19.07 2.49 1.46
CA ILE A 133 18.83 1.42 2.42
C ILE A 133 19.57 0.18 1.92
N ASP A 134 20.56 -0.29 2.68
CA ASP A 134 21.39 -1.47 2.35
C ASP A 134 21.94 -1.43 0.91
N GLY A 135 22.40 -0.24 0.44
CA GLY A 135 22.96 -0.03 -0.90
C GLY A 135 21.91 0.12 -2.01
N MET A 136 20.62 0.14 -1.70
CA MET A 136 19.54 0.41 -2.65
C MET A 136 18.98 1.81 -2.48
N SER A 137 18.75 2.51 -3.60
CA SER A 137 18.16 3.86 -3.68
C SER A 137 17.15 3.95 -4.82
N GLY A 138 16.54 5.12 -5.01
CA GLY A 138 15.56 5.34 -6.06
C GLY A 138 14.17 4.76 -5.75
N PHE A 139 13.80 4.69 -4.47
CA PHE A 139 12.49 4.21 -4.03
C PHE A 139 11.36 5.12 -4.52
N VAL A 140 10.31 4.52 -5.07
CA VAL A 140 9.18 5.25 -5.67
C VAL A 140 8.36 6.00 -4.63
N PHE A 141 8.05 5.35 -3.51
CA PHE A 141 7.14 5.90 -2.50
C PHE A 141 7.87 6.48 -1.30
N SER A 142 7.95 7.79 -1.25
CA SER A 142 8.57 8.54 -0.15
C SER A 142 7.57 9.46 0.56
N ASN A 143 7.89 9.80 1.78
CA ASN A 143 7.18 10.81 2.53
C ASN A 143 7.75 12.21 2.21
N ARG A 144 7.07 13.27 2.71
CA ARG A 144 7.49 14.67 2.51
C ARG A 144 8.90 15.02 3.02
N PHE A 145 9.56 14.13 3.72
CA PHE A 145 10.93 14.29 4.23
C PHE A 145 11.95 13.52 3.39
N GLY A 146 11.53 12.93 2.26
CA GLY A 146 12.39 12.13 1.40
C GLY A 146 12.64 10.69 1.90
N ASN A 147 12.07 10.27 3.02
CA ASN A 147 12.23 8.90 3.52
C ASN A 147 11.11 7.97 3.02
N VAL A 148 11.41 6.70 2.88
CA VAL A 148 10.38 5.69 2.56
C VAL A 148 9.30 5.64 3.66
N HIS A 149 8.07 5.35 3.27
CA HIS A 149 6.96 5.22 4.22
C HIS A 149 7.11 3.98 5.10
N ASN A 150 6.90 4.12 6.40
CA ASN A 150 6.76 2.94 7.25
C ASN A 150 5.32 2.39 7.20
N PRO A 151 5.14 1.05 7.38
CA PRO A 151 3.82 0.41 7.29
C PRO A 151 2.77 0.97 8.25
N GLN A 152 3.20 1.42 9.45
CA GLN A 152 2.27 2.01 10.42
C GLN A 152 1.77 3.39 9.97
N ALA A 153 2.64 4.20 9.31
CA ALA A 153 2.23 5.49 8.77
C ALA A 153 1.18 5.32 7.66
N ILE A 154 1.36 4.32 6.79
CA ILE A 154 0.40 4.01 5.74
C ILE A 154 -0.94 3.56 6.33
N ASN A 155 -0.94 2.67 7.33
CA ASN A 155 -2.17 2.25 8.00
C ASN A 155 -2.87 3.42 8.73
N ARG A 156 -2.10 4.35 9.33
CA ARG A 156 -2.67 5.58 9.90
C ARG A 156 -3.28 6.50 8.83
N ALA A 157 -2.65 6.58 7.65
CA ALA A 157 -3.20 7.33 6.51
C ALA A 157 -4.52 6.72 6.05
N ILE A 158 -4.58 5.40 5.83
CA ILE A 158 -5.82 4.68 5.51
C ILE A 158 -6.93 5.03 6.50
N LYS A 159 -6.62 4.94 7.81
CA LYS A 159 -7.60 5.25 8.87
C LYS A 159 -8.13 6.68 8.74
N ARG A 160 -7.24 7.67 8.62
CA ARG A 160 -7.65 9.08 8.49
C ARG A 160 -8.49 9.33 7.24
N ILE A 161 -8.18 8.68 6.14
CA ILE A 161 -8.89 8.82 4.87
C ILE A 161 -10.31 8.28 4.97
N TYR A 162 -10.49 7.02 5.40
CA TYR A 162 -11.84 6.46 5.47
C TYR A 162 -12.69 7.10 6.57
N GLU A 163 -12.11 7.53 7.69
CA GLU A 163 -12.84 8.27 8.73
C GLU A 163 -13.33 9.62 8.21
N ALA A 164 -12.47 10.39 7.53
CA ALA A 164 -12.84 11.67 6.93
C ALA A 164 -13.92 11.47 5.85
N TYR A 165 -13.72 10.53 4.93
CA TYR A 165 -14.71 10.19 3.91
C TYR A 165 -16.05 9.82 4.51
N ASN A 166 -16.11 8.94 5.50
CA ASN A 166 -17.35 8.46 6.09
C ASN A 166 -18.15 9.61 6.75
N VAL A 167 -17.47 10.55 7.40
CA VAL A 167 -18.14 11.74 7.95
C VAL A 167 -18.80 12.59 6.86
N GLU A 168 -18.08 12.87 5.79
CA GLU A 168 -18.59 13.67 4.66
C GLU A 168 -19.70 12.93 3.91
N GLU A 169 -19.53 11.61 3.71
CA GLU A 169 -20.49 10.77 2.99
C GLU A 169 -21.85 10.67 3.72
N VAL A 170 -21.86 10.55 5.05
CA VAL A 170 -23.10 10.55 5.83
C VAL A 170 -23.85 11.86 5.65
N LEU A 171 -23.16 13.00 5.71
CA LEU A 171 -23.79 14.31 5.53
C LEU A 171 -24.32 14.50 4.09
N LYS A 172 -23.56 14.04 3.10
CA LYS A 172 -23.93 14.09 1.70
C LYS A 172 -25.16 13.21 1.41
N ALA A 173 -25.12 11.95 1.84
CA ALA A 173 -26.19 10.99 1.64
C ALA A 173 -27.49 11.45 2.29
N ALA A 174 -27.43 12.05 3.49
CA ALA A 174 -28.61 12.63 4.15
C ALA A 174 -29.25 13.77 3.32
N LYS A 175 -28.44 14.66 2.72
CA LYS A 175 -28.92 15.72 1.84
C LYS A 175 -29.54 15.17 0.56
N GLU A 176 -28.93 14.13 0.00
CA GLU A 176 -29.37 13.48 -1.25
C GLU A 176 -30.47 12.44 -1.01
N LYS A 177 -30.89 12.21 0.23
CA LYS A 177 -31.92 11.23 0.64
C LYS A 177 -31.63 9.80 0.13
N ARG A 178 -30.39 9.37 0.19
CA ARG A 178 -29.94 8.03 -0.17
C ARG A 178 -29.16 7.37 0.99
N GLU A 179 -28.95 6.06 0.90
CA GLU A 179 -28.10 5.34 1.82
C GLU A 179 -26.62 5.73 1.60
N PRO A 180 -25.85 5.91 2.70
CA PRO A 180 -24.42 6.21 2.61
C PRO A 180 -23.61 4.98 2.22
N ILE A 181 -22.61 5.15 1.37
CA ILE A 181 -21.62 4.12 1.04
C ILE A 181 -20.48 4.24 2.03
N LEU A 182 -20.55 3.55 3.16
CA LEU A 182 -19.53 3.62 4.19
C LEU A 182 -18.36 2.67 3.91
N ILE A 183 -17.14 3.15 4.15
CA ILE A 183 -15.93 2.36 4.06
C ILE A 183 -15.63 1.78 5.45
N PRO A 184 -15.56 0.43 5.60
CA PRO A 184 -15.29 -0.20 6.87
C PRO A 184 -13.83 0.03 7.31
N HIS A 185 -13.51 -0.30 8.56
CA HIS A 185 -12.14 -0.35 9.02
C HIS A 185 -11.32 -1.36 8.21
N PHE A 186 -10.21 -0.92 7.61
CA PHE A 186 -9.30 -1.78 6.87
C PHE A 186 -7.83 -1.33 7.01
N SER A 187 -6.91 -2.16 6.53
CA SER A 187 -5.48 -1.91 6.52
C SER A 187 -4.88 -2.27 5.15
N CYS A 188 -3.59 -1.99 4.94
CA CYS A 188 -2.87 -2.36 3.71
C CYS A 188 -3.06 -3.84 3.32
N HIS A 189 -3.16 -4.73 4.30
CA HIS A 189 -3.35 -6.16 4.04
C HIS A 189 -4.71 -6.46 3.38
N HIS A 190 -5.74 -5.69 3.73
CA HIS A 190 -7.07 -5.81 3.10
C HIS A 190 -7.06 -5.33 1.65
N LEU A 191 -6.20 -4.37 1.26
CA LEU A 191 -6.05 -3.95 -0.14
C LEU A 191 -5.55 -5.11 -1.01
N ARG A 192 -4.58 -5.89 -0.51
CA ARG A 192 -4.13 -7.11 -1.19
C ARG A 192 -5.25 -8.16 -1.27
N HIS A 193 -6.03 -8.36 -0.21
CA HIS A 193 -7.20 -9.26 -0.27
C HIS A 193 -8.22 -8.79 -1.30
N THR A 194 -8.48 -7.48 -1.36
CA THR A 194 -9.39 -6.88 -2.35
C THR A 194 -8.91 -7.18 -3.77
N PHE A 195 -7.61 -7.02 -4.05
CA PHE A 195 -7.03 -7.38 -5.35
C PHE A 195 -7.21 -8.87 -5.66
N CYS A 196 -6.81 -9.76 -4.73
CA CYS A 196 -6.89 -11.21 -4.94
C CYS A 196 -8.33 -11.69 -5.17
N SER A 197 -9.31 -11.19 -4.38
CA SER A 197 -10.71 -11.55 -4.57
C SER A 197 -11.21 -11.15 -5.96
N ARG A 198 -10.89 -9.95 -6.43
CA ARG A 198 -11.30 -9.49 -7.76
C ARG A 198 -10.64 -10.24 -8.88
N PHE A 199 -9.36 -10.58 -8.72
CA PHE A 199 -8.67 -11.37 -9.72
C PHE A 199 -9.30 -12.77 -9.86
N CYS A 200 -9.73 -13.37 -8.75
CA CYS A 200 -10.44 -14.66 -8.79
C CYS A 200 -11.86 -14.54 -9.37
N ASP A 201 -12.55 -13.41 -9.17
CA ASP A 201 -13.90 -13.19 -9.73
C ASP A 201 -13.89 -12.96 -11.25
N CYS A 202 -12.71 -12.70 -11.84
CA CYS A 202 -12.52 -12.49 -13.29
C CYS A 202 -12.06 -13.76 -14.05
N LEU A 203 -11.78 -14.86 -13.33
CA LEU A 203 -11.39 -16.17 -13.89
C LEU A 203 -12.57 -17.10 -13.96
#